data_e03871e28e053f36cb579391470e0b3a
#
_entry.id   e03871e28e053f36cb579391470e0b3a
#
_cell.length_a   1.000
_cell.length_b   1.000
_cell.length_c   1.000
_cell.angle_alpha   90.00
_cell.angle_beta   90.00
_cell.angle_gamma   90.00
#
_symmetry.space_group_name_H-M   'P 1'
#
loop_
_entity.id
_entity.type
_entity.pdbx_description
1 polymer ?
#
loop_
_entity_poly.entity_id
_entity_poly.type
_entity_poly.pdbx_seq_one_letter_code
_entity_poly.pdbx_strand_id
1 'polypeptide(L)'
;EGAIATRYSPYGAKFDGPPGSLDLIRHRKAGVQDEGSQLVALAFSQATKSAQSVLDLCAGPGGKAALISHICDVEGRDFVANEVSEVRAKLVKNVVGKFPVWVGDGREIASHNQHFDAIIADVPCTGLGALRRRPEVRWRRTVQDLRALTELQRELSEAAIASLGVGGIFAYATCSPHFAETFGQVKMILKGHPELEQLDVSPYLPENLDGAVRDGCMALWTGVHDTDSMFLALFQKNA
;
A
#
# COMPACT_ATOMS: atom_id res chain seq x y z
N GLU A 1 -27.15 -5.60 5.03
CA GLU A 1 -26.99 -4.63 6.16
C GLU A 1 -27.03 -3.15 5.67
N GLY A 2 -27.61 -2.86 4.49
CA GLY A 2 -27.79 -1.49 4.00
C GLY A 2 -26.56 -0.82 3.38
N ALA A 3 -25.49 -1.55 3.14
CA ALA A 3 -24.32 -1.04 2.43
C ALA A 3 -24.51 -1.14 0.90
N ILE A 4 -23.91 -0.20 0.18
CA ILE A 4 -23.92 -0.14 -1.30
C ILE A 4 -22.50 -0.40 -1.83
N ALA A 5 -22.40 -1.14 -2.95
CA ALA A 5 -21.09 -1.38 -3.58
C ALA A 5 -20.38 -0.06 -3.88
N THR A 6 -19.05 -0.04 -3.71
CA THR A 6 -18.22 1.09 -4.11
C THR A 6 -18.12 1.18 -5.63
N ARG A 7 -17.62 2.31 -6.13
CA ARG A 7 -17.60 2.59 -7.57
C ARG A 7 -16.55 1.78 -8.33
N TYR A 8 -15.41 1.53 -7.70
CA TYR A 8 -14.22 1.01 -8.37
C TYR A 8 -13.75 -0.34 -7.83
N SER A 9 -13.82 -0.52 -6.50
CA SER A 9 -13.34 -1.75 -5.87
C SER A 9 -14.43 -2.82 -5.82
N PRO A 10 -14.19 -4.04 -6.35
CA PRO A 10 -15.13 -5.15 -6.25
C PRO A 10 -15.29 -5.69 -4.81
N TYR A 11 -14.38 -5.32 -3.91
CA TYR A 11 -14.40 -5.72 -2.50
C TYR A 11 -14.97 -4.63 -1.58
N GLY A 12 -15.28 -3.45 -2.12
CA GLY A 12 -15.68 -2.30 -1.34
C GLY A 12 -17.20 -2.15 -1.22
N ALA A 13 -17.63 -1.66 -0.05
CA ALA A 13 -19.00 -1.21 0.17
C ALA A 13 -19.01 0.07 1.02
N LYS A 14 -19.85 1.04 0.65
CA LYS A 14 -20.12 2.25 1.43
C LYS A 14 -21.26 1.99 2.40
N PHE A 15 -21.09 2.45 3.63
CA PHE A 15 -22.10 2.37 4.68
C PHE A 15 -22.20 3.70 5.42
N ASP A 16 -23.41 4.25 5.50
CA ASP A 16 -23.67 5.58 6.07
C ASP A 16 -23.95 5.53 7.59
N GLY A 17 -23.45 4.56 8.28
CA GLY A 17 -23.58 4.39 9.74
C GLY A 17 -22.25 4.18 10.44
N PRO A 18 -22.27 4.06 11.77
CA PRO A 18 -21.06 3.71 12.51
C PRO A 18 -20.65 2.27 12.15
N PRO A 19 -19.43 2.05 11.58
CA PRO A 19 -19.01 0.72 11.12
C PRO A 19 -19.07 -0.35 12.20
N GLY A 20 -18.83 0.02 13.48
CA GLY A 20 -18.94 -0.89 14.63
C GLY A 20 -20.33 -1.46 14.89
N SER A 21 -21.39 -0.92 14.27
CA SER A 21 -22.75 -1.47 14.34
C SER A 21 -22.94 -2.70 13.46
N LEU A 22 -22.06 -2.88 12.45
CA LEU A 22 -22.16 -4.00 11.50
C LEU A 22 -21.61 -5.29 12.11
N ASP A 23 -22.38 -6.38 12.01
CA ASP A 23 -21.97 -7.72 12.45
C ASP A 23 -20.72 -8.21 11.73
N LEU A 24 -20.60 -7.92 10.44
CA LEU A 24 -19.43 -8.27 9.62
C LEU A 24 -18.15 -7.64 10.18
N ILE A 25 -18.20 -6.40 10.65
CA ILE A 25 -17.05 -5.71 11.25
C ILE A 25 -16.74 -6.29 12.63
N ARG A 26 -17.77 -6.49 13.49
CA ARG A 26 -17.58 -7.07 14.83
C ARG A 26 -16.98 -8.48 14.77
N HIS A 27 -17.36 -9.28 13.78
CA HIS A 27 -16.84 -10.63 13.57
C HIS A 27 -15.61 -10.69 12.67
N ARG A 28 -15.02 -9.53 12.31
CA ARG A 28 -13.82 -9.43 11.46
C ARG A 28 -13.96 -10.08 10.07
N LYS A 29 -15.18 -10.18 9.55
CA LYS A 29 -15.47 -10.64 8.19
C LYS A 29 -15.33 -9.52 7.17
N ALA A 30 -15.30 -8.28 7.62
CA ALA A 30 -15.02 -7.09 6.83
C ALA A 30 -14.16 -6.12 7.65
N GLY A 31 -13.40 -5.26 6.98
CA GLY A 31 -12.59 -4.20 7.58
C GLY A 31 -13.06 -2.81 7.14
N VAL A 32 -12.69 -1.79 7.91
CA VAL A 32 -12.91 -0.38 7.51
C VAL A 32 -11.69 0.10 6.76
N GLN A 33 -11.87 0.43 5.48
CA GLN A 33 -10.78 0.88 4.60
C GLN A 33 -11.32 1.83 3.54
N ASP A 34 -10.56 2.89 3.22
CA ASP A 34 -10.87 3.77 2.09
C ASP A 34 -10.74 3.01 0.76
N GLU A 35 -11.62 3.32 -0.21
CA GLU A 35 -11.62 2.65 -1.51
C GLU A 35 -10.31 2.86 -2.28
N GLY A 36 -9.70 4.06 -2.23
CA GLY A 36 -8.40 4.31 -2.84
C GLY A 36 -7.29 3.43 -2.29
N SER A 37 -7.34 3.13 -0.98
CA SER A 37 -6.41 2.19 -0.34
C SER A 37 -6.63 0.74 -0.80
N GLN A 38 -7.88 0.34 -1.09
CA GLN A 38 -8.19 -0.96 -1.69
C GLN A 38 -7.64 -1.04 -3.12
N LEU A 39 -7.79 0.04 -3.92
CA LEU A 39 -7.28 0.09 -5.30
C LEU A 39 -5.76 -0.08 -5.37
N VAL A 40 -5.02 0.49 -4.42
CA VAL A 40 -3.56 0.24 -4.29
C VAL A 40 -3.28 -1.24 -4.11
N ALA A 41 -3.95 -1.90 -3.17
CA ALA A 41 -3.76 -3.32 -2.88
C ALA A 41 -4.15 -4.21 -4.06
N LEU A 42 -5.24 -3.88 -4.76
CA LEU A 42 -5.72 -4.60 -5.94
C LEU A 42 -4.77 -4.45 -7.12
N ALA A 43 -4.33 -3.22 -7.43
CA ALA A 43 -3.39 -2.98 -8.52
C ALA A 43 -2.06 -3.72 -8.29
N PHE A 44 -1.53 -3.67 -7.06
CA PHE A 44 -0.36 -4.45 -6.67
C PHE A 44 -0.58 -5.96 -6.87
N SER A 45 -1.68 -6.51 -6.34
CA SER A 45 -1.98 -7.94 -6.45
C SER A 45 -2.16 -8.38 -7.92
N GLN A 46 -2.74 -7.53 -8.77
CA GLN A 46 -2.87 -7.80 -10.21
C GLN A 46 -1.51 -7.78 -10.92
N ALA A 47 -0.66 -6.78 -10.62
CA ALA A 47 0.67 -6.67 -11.20
C ALA A 47 1.59 -7.84 -10.81
N THR A 48 1.34 -8.44 -9.64
CA THR A 48 2.20 -9.48 -9.05
C THR A 48 1.56 -10.87 -9.06
N LYS A 49 0.66 -11.16 -10.01
CA LYS A 49 -0.03 -12.47 -10.09
C LYS A 49 0.90 -13.68 -10.19
N SER A 50 2.05 -13.53 -10.83
CA SER A 50 3.05 -14.59 -10.98
C SER A 50 3.98 -14.76 -9.77
N ALA A 51 3.96 -13.80 -8.84
CA ALA A 51 4.80 -13.84 -7.64
C ALA A 51 4.35 -14.96 -6.70
N GLN A 52 5.30 -15.76 -6.21
CA GLN A 52 5.04 -16.82 -5.23
C GLN A 52 5.24 -16.32 -3.80
N SER A 53 6.15 -15.37 -3.59
CA SER A 53 6.47 -14.80 -2.27
C SER A 53 6.21 -13.30 -2.25
N VAL A 54 5.37 -12.85 -1.31
CA VAL A 54 4.90 -11.47 -1.21
C VAL A 54 5.20 -10.89 0.17
N LEU A 55 5.74 -9.67 0.22
CA LEU A 55 5.98 -8.91 1.44
C LEU A 55 5.18 -7.61 1.46
N ASP A 56 4.44 -7.35 2.54
CA ASP A 56 3.95 -6.01 2.90
C ASP A 56 4.90 -5.43 3.97
N LEU A 57 5.77 -4.50 3.55
CA LEU A 57 6.87 -3.98 4.36
C LEU A 57 6.41 -3.06 5.49
N CYS A 58 5.27 -2.38 5.33
CA CYS A 58 4.74 -1.38 6.26
C CYS A 58 3.24 -1.63 6.52
N ALA A 59 2.90 -2.83 6.97
CA ALA A 59 1.56 -3.39 6.92
C ALA A 59 0.51 -2.72 7.83
N GLY A 60 0.92 -2.01 8.85
CA GLY A 60 0.00 -1.49 9.87
C GLY A 60 -0.88 -0.32 9.44
N PRO A 61 -2.14 -0.31 9.82
CA PRO A 61 -2.80 -1.20 10.81
C PRO A 61 -3.45 -2.47 10.21
N GLY A 62 -3.18 -2.84 8.94
CA GLY A 62 -3.63 -4.10 8.37
C GLY A 62 -4.63 -4.00 7.21
N GLY A 63 -5.04 -2.80 6.78
CA GLY A 63 -6.05 -2.65 5.74
C GLY A 63 -5.63 -3.25 4.39
N LYS A 64 -4.45 -2.87 3.86
CA LYS A 64 -3.90 -3.44 2.62
C LYS A 64 -3.46 -4.89 2.83
N ALA A 65 -2.78 -5.16 3.95
CA ALA A 65 -2.34 -6.49 4.32
C ALA A 65 -3.48 -7.52 4.33
N ALA A 66 -4.67 -7.17 4.85
CA ALA A 66 -5.84 -8.04 4.86
C ALA A 66 -6.29 -8.44 3.45
N LEU A 67 -6.36 -7.49 2.53
CA LEU A 67 -6.80 -7.76 1.15
C LEU A 67 -5.73 -8.56 0.38
N ILE A 68 -4.46 -8.14 0.47
CA ILE A 68 -3.35 -8.83 -0.21
C ILE A 68 -3.19 -10.25 0.32
N SER A 69 -3.20 -10.45 1.64
CA SER A 69 -3.07 -11.78 2.24
C SER A 69 -4.23 -12.71 1.88
N HIS A 70 -5.46 -12.17 1.79
CA HIS A 70 -6.61 -12.95 1.32
C HIS A 70 -6.41 -13.42 -0.14
N ILE A 71 -5.97 -12.54 -1.03
CA ILE A 71 -5.70 -12.89 -2.43
C ILE A 71 -4.58 -13.94 -2.49
N CYS A 72 -3.49 -13.76 -1.73
CA CYS A 72 -2.40 -14.72 -1.65
C CYS A 72 -2.88 -16.10 -1.15
N ASP A 73 -3.77 -16.12 -0.14
CA ASP A 73 -4.32 -17.39 0.39
C ASP A 73 -5.15 -18.14 -0.65
N VAL A 74 -6.02 -17.43 -1.37
CA VAL A 74 -6.86 -17.99 -2.44
C VAL A 74 -6.01 -18.53 -3.60
N GLU A 75 -4.92 -17.82 -3.93
CA GLU A 75 -4.03 -18.18 -5.06
C GLU A 75 -2.88 -19.13 -4.65
N GLY A 76 -2.79 -19.53 -3.36
CA GLY A 76 -1.77 -20.44 -2.87
C GLY A 76 -0.37 -19.85 -2.82
N ARG A 77 -0.25 -18.53 -2.64
CA ARG A 77 1.02 -17.79 -2.55
C ARG A 77 1.42 -17.57 -1.09
N ASP A 78 2.72 -17.44 -0.85
CA ASP A 78 3.26 -17.04 0.45
C ASP A 78 3.14 -15.52 0.65
N PHE A 79 2.81 -15.13 1.89
CA PHE A 79 2.70 -13.72 2.27
C PHE A 79 3.34 -13.50 3.64
N VAL A 80 4.05 -12.40 3.76
CA VAL A 80 4.62 -11.91 5.03
C VAL A 80 4.21 -10.45 5.21
N ALA A 81 3.81 -10.08 6.41
CA ALA A 81 3.62 -8.69 6.80
C ALA A 81 4.70 -8.25 7.77
N ASN A 82 5.27 -7.06 7.60
CA ASN A 82 6.17 -6.44 8.56
C ASN A 82 5.57 -5.15 9.12
N GLU A 83 5.72 -4.90 10.42
CA GLU A 83 5.25 -3.68 11.08
C GLU A 83 6.16 -3.35 12.26
N VAL A 84 6.65 -2.10 12.32
CA VAL A 84 7.57 -1.64 13.37
C VAL A 84 6.92 -1.54 14.75
N SER A 85 5.64 -1.24 14.82
CA SER A 85 4.90 -1.08 16.07
C SER A 85 4.28 -2.40 16.51
N GLU A 86 4.68 -2.92 17.67
CA GLU A 86 4.07 -4.12 18.26
C GLU A 86 2.54 -4.03 18.41
N VAL A 87 2.03 -2.84 18.75
CA VAL A 87 0.60 -2.61 18.91
C VAL A 87 -0.13 -2.74 17.57
N ARG A 88 0.43 -2.16 16.49
CA ARG A 88 -0.14 -2.27 15.14
C ARG A 88 0.06 -3.66 14.56
N ALA A 89 1.18 -4.32 14.82
CA ALA A 89 1.44 -5.69 14.41
C ALA A 89 0.38 -6.68 14.95
N LYS A 90 -0.09 -6.48 16.19
CA LYS A 90 -1.21 -7.24 16.74
C LYS A 90 -2.51 -7.04 15.96
N LEU A 91 -2.75 -5.83 15.43
CA LEU A 91 -3.91 -5.57 14.57
C LEU A 91 -3.74 -6.27 13.21
N VAL A 92 -2.56 -6.19 12.61
CA VAL A 92 -2.22 -6.91 11.37
C VAL A 92 -2.42 -8.41 11.54
N LYS A 93 -1.91 -9.01 12.63
CA LYS A 93 -2.06 -10.45 12.92
C LYS A 93 -3.51 -10.91 12.98
N ASN A 94 -4.42 -10.04 13.41
CA ASN A 94 -5.86 -10.35 13.47
C ASN A 94 -6.52 -10.46 12.09
N VAL A 95 -5.89 -9.95 11.01
CA VAL A 95 -6.52 -9.84 9.69
C VAL A 95 -5.79 -10.61 8.58
N VAL A 96 -4.52 -11.02 8.79
CA VAL A 96 -3.75 -11.76 7.77
C VAL A 96 -3.85 -13.29 7.91
N GLY A 97 -4.70 -13.78 8.82
CA GLY A 97 -4.98 -15.22 8.97
C GLY A 97 -3.76 -16.05 9.36
N LYS A 98 -3.41 -17.03 8.54
CA LYS A 98 -2.30 -17.98 8.79
C LYS A 98 -0.91 -17.37 8.59
N PHE A 99 -0.81 -16.24 7.89
CA PHE A 99 0.47 -15.67 7.48
C PHE A 99 1.26 -15.06 8.63
N PRO A 100 2.60 -15.11 8.56
CA PRO A 100 3.46 -14.52 9.58
C PRO A 100 3.39 -12.99 9.59
N VAL A 101 3.57 -12.42 10.77
CA VAL A 101 3.77 -10.99 10.98
C VAL A 101 5.10 -10.80 11.69
N TRP A 102 6.03 -10.15 11.04
CA TRP A 102 7.29 -9.74 11.62
C TRP A 102 7.13 -8.39 12.33
N VAL A 103 7.80 -8.26 13.45
CA VAL A 103 7.79 -7.01 14.22
C VAL A 103 9.20 -6.45 14.20
N GLY A 104 9.40 -5.37 13.45
CA GLY A 104 10.74 -4.78 13.29
C GLY A 104 10.73 -3.58 12.35
N ASP A 105 11.86 -2.88 12.35
CA ASP A 105 12.08 -1.78 11.44
C ASP A 105 12.20 -2.32 10.00
N GLY A 106 11.36 -1.82 9.09
CA GLY A 106 11.38 -2.23 7.68
C GLY A 106 12.72 -1.94 6.98
N ARG A 107 13.52 -1.01 7.50
CA ARG A 107 14.87 -0.72 7.00
C ARG A 107 15.84 -1.87 7.23
N GLU A 108 15.55 -2.74 8.19
CA GLU A 108 16.38 -3.90 8.56
C GLU A 108 15.85 -5.20 7.95
N ILE A 109 14.88 -5.13 7.02
CA ILE A 109 14.21 -6.31 6.47
C ILE A 109 15.16 -7.32 5.82
N ALA A 110 16.25 -6.86 5.24
CA ALA A 110 17.29 -7.70 4.65
C ALA A 110 17.99 -8.63 5.66
N SER A 111 17.91 -8.31 6.98
CA SER A 111 18.48 -9.17 8.04
C SER A 111 17.81 -10.54 8.15
N HIS A 112 16.60 -10.68 7.60
CA HIS A 112 15.90 -11.96 7.52
C HIS A 112 16.49 -12.91 6.45
N ASN A 113 17.44 -12.46 5.62
CA ASN A 113 18.09 -13.23 4.56
C ASN A 113 17.07 -13.92 3.62
N GLN A 114 15.94 -13.28 3.37
CA GLN A 114 14.88 -13.73 2.48
C GLN A 114 14.71 -12.74 1.34
N HIS A 115 14.61 -13.27 0.10
CA HIS A 115 14.20 -12.50 -1.07
C HIS A 115 12.74 -12.77 -1.39
N PHE A 116 12.06 -11.76 -1.92
CA PHE A 116 10.66 -11.81 -2.30
C PHE A 116 10.49 -11.55 -3.80
N ASP A 117 9.49 -12.18 -4.41
CA ASP A 117 9.11 -11.90 -5.80
C ASP A 117 8.30 -10.62 -5.92
N ALA A 118 7.62 -10.22 -4.85
CA ALA A 118 6.85 -8.98 -4.81
C ALA A 118 6.91 -8.31 -3.42
N ILE A 119 7.16 -7.01 -3.41
CA ILE A 119 7.18 -6.21 -2.18
C ILE A 119 6.32 -4.97 -2.36
N ILE A 120 5.40 -4.73 -1.43
CA ILE A 120 4.71 -3.45 -1.30
C ILE A 120 5.23 -2.69 -0.08
N ALA A 121 5.55 -1.42 -0.26
CA ALA A 121 5.80 -0.48 0.82
C ALA A 121 4.75 0.65 0.78
N ASP A 122 3.68 0.51 1.58
CA ASP A 122 2.77 1.61 1.89
C ASP A 122 3.44 2.47 2.97
N VAL A 123 4.33 3.34 2.51
CA VAL A 123 5.30 4.01 3.38
C VAL A 123 4.66 5.03 4.32
N PRO A 124 5.21 5.23 5.53
CA PRO A 124 4.84 6.34 6.39
C PRO A 124 4.97 7.66 5.64
N CYS A 125 3.90 8.47 5.65
CA CYS A 125 3.84 9.73 4.92
C CYS A 125 3.14 10.82 5.74
N THR A 126 3.07 12.04 5.20
CA THR A 126 2.35 13.14 5.86
C THR A 126 0.86 12.84 6.07
N GLY A 127 0.27 11.94 5.27
CA GLY A 127 -1.15 11.58 5.34
C GLY A 127 -2.09 12.67 4.81
N LEU A 128 -1.57 13.64 4.06
CA LEU A 128 -2.37 14.75 3.50
C LEU A 128 -3.43 14.29 2.50
N GLY A 129 -3.31 13.08 1.97
CA GLY A 129 -4.33 12.48 1.09
C GLY A 129 -5.62 12.08 1.80
N ALA A 130 -5.56 11.90 3.14
CA ALA A 130 -6.68 11.47 3.96
C ALA A 130 -7.43 12.64 4.65
N LEU A 131 -7.19 13.89 4.26
CA LEU A 131 -7.77 15.08 4.91
C LEU A 131 -9.30 15.08 4.90
N ARG A 132 -9.95 14.44 3.94
CA ARG A 132 -11.41 14.24 3.89
C ARG A 132 -11.93 13.57 5.17
N ARG A 133 -11.22 12.59 5.68
CA ARG A 133 -11.58 11.79 6.85
C ARG A 133 -10.83 12.20 8.12
N ARG A 134 -9.68 12.83 7.96
CA ARG A 134 -8.75 13.20 9.04
C ARG A 134 -8.28 14.65 8.87
N PRO A 135 -9.18 15.64 8.93
CA PRO A 135 -8.85 17.05 8.69
C PRO A 135 -7.82 17.62 9.68
N GLU A 136 -7.70 17.02 10.87
CA GLU A 136 -6.73 17.41 11.89
C GLU A 136 -5.27 17.19 11.44
N VAL A 137 -5.01 16.36 10.46
CA VAL A 137 -3.64 16.10 9.93
C VAL A 137 -2.99 17.38 9.43
N ARG A 138 -3.75 18.28 8.79
CA ARG A 138 -3.23 19.56 8.28
C ARG A 138 -2.59 20.45 9.35
N TRP A 139 -3.01 20.29 10.60
CA TRP A 139 -2.51 21.10 11.73
C TRP A 139 -1.36 20.41 12.48
N ARG A 140 -1.17 19.11 12.27
CA ARG A 140 -0.16 18.29 12.96
C ARG A 140 1.12 18.11 12.16
N ARG A 141 1.12 18.46 10.87
CA ARG A 141 2.28 18.26 9.99
C ARG A 141 3.01 19.57 9.72
N THR A 142 4.34 19.51 9.80
CA THR A 142 5.27 20.58 9.52
C THR A 142 6.13 20.27 8.31
N VAL A 143 6.84 21.27 7.78
CA VAL A 143 7.85 21.05 6.73
C VAL A 143 8.99 20.14 7.21
N GLN A 144 9.28 20.16 8.51
CA GLN A 144 10.30 19.33 9.10
C GLN A 144 9.88 17.85 9.13
N ASP A 145 8.59 17.56 9.44
CA ASP A 145 8.03 16.22 9.34
C ASP A 145 8.09 15.69 7.90
N LEU A 146 7.77 16.54 6.91
CA LEU A 146 7.87 16.16 5.50
C LEU A 146 9.28 15.71 5.12
N ARG A 147 10.32 16.47 5.55
CA ARG A 147 11.72 16.13 5.27
C ARG A 147 12.12 14.79 5.92
N ALA A 148 11.77 14.60 7.19
CA ALA A 148 12.06 13.36 7.91
C ALA A 148 11.34 12.15 7.28
N LEU A 149 10.08 12.33 6.88
CA LEU A 149 9.30 11.27 6.24
C LEU A 149 9.82 10.93 4.85
N THR A 150 10.22 11.91 4.04
CA THR A 150 10.78 11.62 2.70
C THR A 150 12.12 10.90 2.78
N GLU A 151 12.92 11.16 3.79
CA GLU A 151 14.16 10.40 4.04
C GLU A 151 13.85 8.96 4.47
N LEU A 152 12.93 8.77 5.43
CA LEU A 152 12.48 7.44 5.85
C LEU A 152 11.87 6.63 4.68
N GLN A 153 11.10 7.28 3.80
CA GLN A 153 10.54 6.67 2.60
C GLN A 153 11.64 6.16 1.67
N ARG A 154 12.72 6.93 1.50
CA ARG A 154 13.89 6.53 0.73
C ARG A 154 14.57 5.31 1.35
N GLU A 155 14.85 5.35 2.65
CA GLU A 155 15.51 4.23 3.38
C GLU A 155 14.69 2.93 3.31
N LEU A 156 13.36 3.01 3.44
CA LEU A 156 12.46 1.86 3.30
C LEU A 156 12.44 1.31 1.88
N SER A 157 12.49 2.19 0.87
CA SER A 157 12.57 1.78 -0.54
C SER A 157 13.88 1.06 -0.84
N GLU A 158 15.01 1.57 -0.35
CA GLU A 158 16.34 0.92 -0.47
C GLU A 158 16.30 -0.50 0.12
N ALA A 159 15.75 -0.64 1.35
CA ALA A 159 15.64 -1.94 2.01
C ALA A 159 14.73 -2.92 1.25
N ALA A 160 13.60 -2.43 0.71
CA ALA A 160 12.70 -3.22 -0.13
C ALA A 160 13.40 -3.71 -1.39
N ILE A 161 14.09 -2.82 -2.11
CA ILE A 161 14.79 -3.15 -3.37
C ILE A 161 15.93 -4.14 -3.13
N ALA A 162 16.66 -4.00 -2.01
CA ALA A 162 17.72 -4.93 -1.62
C ALA A 162 17.17 -6.34 -1.35
N SER A 163 15.92 -6.46 -0.83
CA SER A 163 15.26 -7.73 -0.53
C SER A 163 14.42 -8.27 -1.70
N LEU A 164 14.36 -7.55 -2.82
CA LEU A 164 13.62 -7.95 -4.01
C LEU A 164 14.47 -8.88 -4.89
N GLY A 165 13.90 -10.01 -5.30
CA GLY A 165 14.51 -10.91 -6.28
C GLY A 165 14.60 -10.30 -7.68
N VAL A 166 15.49 -10.81 -8.52
CA VAL A 166 15.54 -10.46 -9.96
C VAL A 166 14.23 -10.89 -10.63
N GLY A 167 13.65 -10.04 -11.47
CA GLY A 167 12.33 -10.20 -12.07
C GLY A 167 11.19 -9.80 -11.14
N GLY A 168 11.47 -9.55 -9.86
CA GLY A 168 10.47 -9.17 -8.86
C GLY A 168 9.91 -7.77 -9.06
N ILE A 169 8.76 -7.51 -8.43
CA ILE A 169 8.04 -6.22 -8.51
C ILE A 169 8.04 -5.52 -7.15
N PHE A 170 8.54 -4.30 -7.13
CA PHE A 170 8.42 -3.38 -6.00
C PHE A 170 7.30 -2.37 -6.24
N ALA A 171 6.41 -2.24 -5.25
CA ALA A 171 5.33 -1.26 -5.24
C ALA A 171 5.59 -0.21 -4.14
N TYR A 172 5.76 1.03 -4.55
CA TYR A 172 5.84 2.19 -3.65
C TYR A 172 4.47 2.85 -3.57
N ALA A 173 3.90 2.98 -2.38
CA ALA A 173 2.59 3.57 -2.17
C ALA A 173 2.59 4.59 -1.03
N THR A 174 1.76 5.65 -1.16
CA THR A 174 1.51 6.64 -0.10
C THR A 174 0.07 7.13 -0.11
N CYS A 175 -0.42 7.61 1.04
CA CYS A 175 -1.65 8.41 1.15
C CYS A 175 -1.32 9.92 1.20
N SER A 176 -0.52 10.40 0.27
CA SER A 176 -0.14 11.81 0.14
C SER A 176 -0.17 12.27 -1.32
N PRO A 177 -0.71 13.47 -1.63
CA PRO A 177 -0.59 14.09 -2.94
C PRO A 177 0.69 14.92 -3.10
N HIS A 178 1.54 15.02 -2.06
CA HIS A 178 2.69 15.91 -2.08
C HIS A 178 3.79 15.37 -3.00
N PHE A 179 4.31 16.21 -3.91
CA PHE A 179 5.29 15.82 -4.92
C PHE A 179 6.53 15.13 -4.33
N ALA A 180 7.06 15.63 -3.20
CA ALA A 180 8.25 15.05 -2.57
C ALA A 180 8.02 13.63 -2.00
N GLU A 181 6.75 13.26 -1.74
CA GLU A 181 6.35 11.93 -1.25
C GLU A 181 5.83 11.01 -2.38
N THR A 182 5.74 11.51 -3.62
CA THR A 182 5.17 10.81 -4.77
C THR A 182 6.17 10.77 -5.94
N PHE A 183 5.95 11.54 -6.99
CA PHE A 183 6.81 11.59 -8.18
C PHE A 183 8.27 11.95 -7.87
N GLY A 184 8.52 12.71 -6.80
CA GLY A 184 9.86 12.99 -6.31
C GLY A 184 10.60 11.73 -5.87
N GLN A 185 9.92 10.84 -5.12
CA GLN A 185 10.48 9.55 -4.72
C GLN A 185 10.71 8.63 -5.93
N VAL A 186 9.76 8.57 -6.86
CA VAL A 186 9.91 7.78 -8.10
C VAL A 186 11.19 8.18 -8.84
N LYS A 187 11.43 9.48 -9.02
CA LYS A 187 12.65 10.00 -9.66
C LYS A 187 13.93 9.61 -8.90
N MET A 188 13.89 9.64 -7.57
CA MET A 188 15.03 9.27 -6.74
C MET A 188 15.31 7.76 -6.80
N ILE A 189 14.27 6.93 -6.74
CA ILE A 189 14.38 5.47 -6.88
C ILE A 189 15.02 5.12 -8.22
N LEU A 190 14.47 5.60 -9.35
CA LEU A 190 15.01 5.31 -10.68
C LEU A 190 16.43 5.84 -10.90
N LYS A 191 16.77 6.96 -10.27
CA LYS A 191 18.14 7.49 -10.35
C LYS A 191 19.14 6.64 -9.54
N GLY A 192 18.73 6.11 -8.40
CA GLY A 192 19.58 5.30 -7.51
C GLY A 192 19.72 3.85 -7.97
N HIS A 193 18.72 3.34 -8.69
CA HIS A 193 18.57 1.93 -9.04
C HIS A 193 18.36 1.76 -10.55
N PRO A 194 19.45 1.78 -11.36
CA PRO A 194 19.37 1.61 -12.82
C PRO A 194 18.88 0.21 -13.23
N GLU A 195 18.91 -0.76 -12.32
CA GLU A 195 18.35 -2.11 -12.49
C GLU A 195 16.82 -2.13 -12.42
N LEU A 196 16.17 -1.05 -11.99
CA LEU A 196 14.71 -0.96 -11.93
C LEU A 196 14.15 -0.31 -13.18
N GLU A 197 13.07 -0.92 -13.70
CA GLU A 197 12.22 -0.35 -14.74
C GLU A 197 10.86 0.03 -14.12
N GLN A 198 10.40 1.25 -14.37
CA GLN A 198 9.05 1.65 -13.97
C GLN A 198 8.01 0.98 -14.88
N LEU A 199 7.04 0.31 -14.28
CA LEU A 199 5.89 -0.25 -15.00
C LEU A 199 4.77 0.77 -15.09
N ASP A 200 4.02 0.75 -16.19
CA ASP A 200 2.76 1.47 -16.28
C ASP A 200 1.69 0.77 -15.44
N VAL A 201 1.04 1.50 -14.54
CA VAL A 201 -0.02 0.95 -13.67
C VAL A 201 -1.36 0.76 -14.39
N SER A 202 -1.57 1.38 -15.56
CA SER A 202 -2.85 1.39 -16.28
C SER A 202 -3.48 0.02 -16.47
N PRO A 203 -2.73 -1.06 -16.85
CA PRO A 203 -3.30 -2.38 -17.05
C PRO A 203 -3.85 -3.06 -15.78
N TYR A 204 -3.51 -2.53 -14.61
CA TYR A 204 -3.85 -3.11 -13.31
C TYR A 204 -4.96 -2.35 -12.60
N LEU A 205 -5.51 -1.30 -13.22
CA LEU A 205 -6.57 -0.46 -12.66
C LEU A 205 -7.93 -0.78 -13.28
N PRO A 206 -9.04 -0.51 -12.59
CA PRO A 206 -10.37 -0.60 -13.18
C PRO A 206 -10.52 0.33 -14.40
N GLU A 207 -11.17 -0.17 -15.46
CA GLU A 207 -11.38 0.58 -16.71
C GLU A 207 -12.14 1.90 -16.51
N ASN A 208 -13.01 1.97 -15.50
CA ASN A 208 -13.83 3.15 -15.19
C ASN A 208 -13.12 4.15 -14.24
N LEU A 209 -11.82 3.99 -13.99
CA LEU A 209 -11.02 4.87 -13.11
C LEU A 209 -10.32 5.97 -13.94
N ASP A 210 -11.11 6.83 -14.57
CA ASP A 210 -10.62 7.88 -15.45
C ASP A 210 -9.75 8.92 -14.73
N GLY A 211 -8.65 9.36 -15.38
CA GLY A 211 -7.77 10.41 -14.85
C GLY A 211 -6.90 10.00 -13.66
N ALA A 212 -6.88 8.70 -13.32
CA ALA A 212 -6.10 8.19 -12.20
C ALA A 212 -4.63 7.95 -12.54
N VAL A 213 -4.24 7.93 -13.81
CA VAL A 213 -2.87 7.65 -14.25
C VAL A 213 -2.16 8.92 -14.69
N ARG A 214 -0.95 9.10 -14.15
CA ARG A 214 -0.04 10.16 -14.54
C ARG A 214 1.40 9.66 -14.49
N ASP A 215 2.13 9.87 -15.57
CA ASP A 215 3.53 9.46 -15.70
C ASP A 215 3.74 7.96 -15.32
N GLY A 216 2.82 7.07 -15.75
CA GLY A 216 2.83 5.64 -15.45
C GLY A 216 2.47 5.26 -14.01
N CYS A 217 2.17 6.23 -13.14
CA CYS A 217 1.79 6.01 -11.74
C CYS A 217 0.28 6.21 -11.54
N MET A 218 -0.31 5.50 -10.56
CA MET A 218 -1.64 5.83 -10.07
C MET A 218 -1.55 7.04 -9.13
N ALA A 219 -2.36 8.05 -9.39
CA ALA A 219 -2.48 9.25 -8.56
C ALA A 219 -3.97 9.59 -8.38
N LEU A 220 -4.54 9.16 -7.27
CA LEU A 220 -5.95 9.45 -6.95
C LEU A 220 -6.09 10.82 -6.28
N TRP A 221 -7.14 11.53 -6.65
CA TRP A 221 -7.47 12.84 -6.11
C TRP A 221 -8.87 12.80 -5.50
N THR A 222 -9.00 13.24 -4.25
CA THR A 222 -10.28 13.22 -3.51
C THR A 222 -11.41 13.91 -4.28
N GLY A 223 -11.15 15.06 -4.89
CA GLY A 223 -12.15 15.83 -5.64
C GLY A 223 -12.55 15.24 -7.00
N VAL A 224 -11.83 14.23 -7.48
CA VAL A 224 -12.07 13.57 -8.78
C VAL A 224 -12.64 12.17 -8.60
N HIS A 225 -12.04 11.38 -7.70
CA HIS A 225 -12.33 9.95 -7.56
C HIS A 225 -13.20 9.61 -6.35
N ASP A 226 -13.52 10.60 -5.50
CA ASP A 226 -14.27 10.42 -4.24
C ASP A 226 -13.63 9.39 -3.28
N THR A 227 -12.31 9.27 -3.33
CA THR A 227 -11.46 8.45 -2.45
C THR A 227 -10.48 9.33 -1.68
N ASP A 228 -9.72 8.78 -0.77
CA ASP A 228 -8.49 9.44 -0.30
C ASP A 228 -7.53 9.62 -1.47
N SER A 229 -6.70 10.66 -1.42
CA SER A 229 -5.63 10.80 -2.41
C SER A 229 -4.56 9.75 -2.13
N MET A 230 -4.50 8.76 -3.01
CA MET A 230 -3.53 7.67 -2.96
C MET A 230 -2.58 7.75 -4.14
N PHE A 231 -1.35 7.32 -3.92
CA PHE A 231 -0.33 7.21 -4.96
C PHE A 231 0.24 5.79 -4.98
N LEU A 232 0.50 5.26 -6.18
CA LEU A 232 1.16 3.98 -6.39
C LEU A 232 2.09 4.08 -7.60
N ALA A 233 3.34 3.67 -7.42
CA ALA A 233 4.29 3.41 -8.51
C ALA A 233 4.77 1.95 -8.43
N LEU A 234 4.93 1.32 -9.58
CA LEU A 234 5.39 -0.06 -9.71
C LEU A 234 6.74 -0.08 -10.42
N PHE A 235 7.65 -0.90 -9.93
CA PHE A 235 8.98 -1.09 -10.51
C PHE A 235 9.29 -2.58 -10.62
N GLN A 236 9.85 -2.98 -11.76
CA GLN A 236 10.38 -4.33 -11.96
C GLN A 236 11.90 -4.31 -11.86
N LYS A 237 12.47 -5.26 -11.12
CA LYS A 237 13.92 -5.44 -11.00
C LYS A 237 14.43 -6.31 -12.13
N ASN A 238 15.19 -5.71 -13.02
CA ASN A 238 15.90 -6.41 -14.09
C ASN A 238 17.22 -7.03 -13.58
N ALA A 239 17.85 -7.84 -14.39
CA ALA A 239 19.09 -8.51 -14.03
C ALA A 239 20.29 -7.53 -13.99
#